data_1bbe5ae312ef8b4a769c8eb4f7069261
#
_entry.id   1bbe5ae312ef8b4a769c8eb4f7069261
#
_cell.length_a   1.000
_cell.length_b   1.000
_cell.length_c   1.000
_cell.angle_alpha   90.00
_cell.angle_beta   90.00
_cell.angle_gamma   90.00
#
_symmetry.space_group_name_H-M   'P 1'
#
loop_
_entity.id
_entity.type
_entity.pdbx_description
1 polymer ?
#
loop_
_entity_poly.entity_id
_entity_poly.type
_entity_poly.pdbx_seq_one_letter_code
_entity_poly.pdbx_strand_id
1 'polypeptide(L)'
;VQRALGLLVRREHSRKELVRKLRGRGVEAEDADAAVARLAGEGWQDDTRFAESLVRSRAASGYGPLHVRAELGTHGLDREAVATAMEAYEGDWRENARDLVRRRFGEAGPQDLTQRRKAAELLARRGFDADTIRAATRFDADD
;
A
#
# COMPACT_ATOMS: atom_id res chain seq x y z
N VAL A 1 6.14 11.29 24.16
CA VAL A 1 4.72 11.30 23.76
C VAL A 1 4.42 12.44 22.78
N GLN A 2 4.88 13.64 23.06
CA GLN A 2 4.62 14.78 22.17
C GLN A 2 5.23 14.61 20.78
N ARG A 3 6.44 14.05 20.68
CA ARG A 3 7.09 13.80 19.40
C ARG A 3 6.31 12.78 18.56
N ALA A 4 5.88 11.69 19.19
CA ALA A 4 5.08 10.66 18.52
C ALA A 4 3.72 11.21 18.10
N LEU A 5 3.06 12.00 18.95
CA LEU A 5 1.79 12.62 18.63
C LEU A 5 1.93 13.58 17.44
N GLY A 6 3.03 14.34 17.39
CA GLY A 6 3.32 15.22 16.27
C GLY A 6 3.43 14.49 14.94
N LEU A 7 3.98 13.29 14.95
CA LEU A 7 4.05 12.45 13.75
C LEU A 7 2.66 11.97 13.31
N LEU A 8 1.83 11.55 14.28
CA LEU A 8 0.47 11.07 14.02
C LEU A 8 -0.47 12.16 13.48
N VAL A 9 -0.24 13.41 13.86
CA VAL A 9 -1.02 14.54 13.33
C VAL A 9 -0.81 14.70 11.82
N ARG A 10 0.36 14.35 11.31
CA ARG A 10 0.67 14.45 9.88
C ARG A 10 0.04 13.33 9.06
N ARG A 11 0.05 12.10 9.57
CA ARG A 11 -0.54 10.93 8.94
C ARG A 11 -0.60 9.77 9.92
N GLU A 12 -1.31 8.72 9.54
CA GLU A 12 -1.29 7.48 10.29
C GLU A 12 0.08 6.83 10.23
N HIS A 13 0.49 6.22 11.33
CA HIS A 13 1.75 5.48 11.46
C HIS A 13 1.45 4.12 12.09
N SER A 14 2.16 3.08 11.66
CA SER A 14 2.12 1.80 12.37
C SER A 14 2.88 1.94 13.69
N ARG A 15 2.54 1.05 14.65
CA ARG A 15 3.21 1.02 15.94
C ARG A 15 4.72 0.82 15.76
N LYS A 16 5.10 -0.14 14.92
CA LYS A 16 6.51 -0.43 14.61
C LYS A 16 7.23 0.77 14.01
N GLU A 17 6.56 1.46 13.10
CA GLU A 17 7.11 2.65 12.45
C GLU A 17 7.37 3.78 13.45
N LEU A 18 6.43 4.05 14.34
CA LEU A 18 6.58 5.09 15.36
C LEU A 18 7.73 4.78 16.30
N VAL A 19 7.83 3.54 16.77
CA VAL A 19 8.93 3.11 17.63
C VAL A 19 10.27 3.33 16.93
N ARG A 20 10.38 2.91 15.67
CA ARG A 20 11.59 3.07 14.88
C ARG A 20 11.97 4.55 14.72
N LYS A 21 11.01 5.41 14.43
CA LYS A 21 11.26 6.85 14.26
C LYS A 21 11.69 7.52 15.54
N LEU A 22 11.08 7.16 16.67
CA LEU A 22 11.47 7.70 17.97
C LEU A 22 12.90 7.28 18.34
N ARG A 23 13.22 6.00 18.10
CA ARG A 23 14.57 5.50 18.34
C ARG A 23 15.59 6.19 17.45
N GLY A 24 15.25 6.44 16.20
CA GLY A 24 16.10 7.19 15.27
C GLY A 24 16.35 8.64 15.68
N ARG A 25 15.51 9.18 16.55
CA ARG A 25 15.66 10.53 17.10
C ARG A 25 16.28 10.54 18.49
N GLY A 26 16.86 9.42 18.92
CA GLY A 26 17.59 9.32 20.18
C GLY A 26 16.77 8.89 21.39
N VAL A 27 15.49 8.50 21.20
CA VAL A 27 14.68 7.98 22.30
C VAL A 27 15.09 6.53 22.59
N GLU A 28 15.32 6.21 23.86
CA GLU A 28 15.64 4.85 24.27
C GLU A 28 14.51 3.87 23.93
N ALA A 29 14.89 2.61 23.62
CA ALA A 29 13.93 1.60 23.17
C ALA A 29 12.75 1.43 24.12
N GLU A 30 13.00 1.33 25.43
CA GLU A 30 11.96 1.17 26.44
C GLU A 30 11.02 2.38 26.47
N ASP A 31 11.58 3.58 26.38
CA ASP A 31 10.81 4.82 26.40
C ASP A 31 9.98 4.96 25.13
N ALA A 32 10.54 4.57 23.97
CA ALA A 32 9.82 4.57 22.70
C ALA A 32 8.63 3.60 22.75
N ASP A 33 8.85 2.38 23.22
CA ASP A 33 7.80 1.36 23.34
C ASP A 33 6.68 1.83 24.29
N ALA A 34 7.05 2.41 25.43
CA ALA A 34 6.08 2.90 26.43
C ALA A 34 5.26 4.07 25.85
N ALA A 35 5.89 5.01 25.18
CA ALA A 35 5.20 6.15 24.59
C ALA A 35 4.20 5.73 23.51
N VAL A 36 4.60 4.81 22.64
CA VAL A 36 3.73 4.32 21.58
C VAL A 36 2.58 3.48 22.14
N ALA A 37 2.86 2.64 23.15
CA ALA A 37 1.83 1.86 23.82
C ALA A 37 0.77 2.76 24.46
N ARG A 38 1.19 3.88 25.07
CA ARG A 38 0.27 4.87 25.66
C ARG A 38 -0.62 5.49 24.57
N LEU A 39 -0.03 5.90 23.45
CA LEU A 39 -0.80 6.48 22.35
C LEU A 39 -1.77 5.49 21.75
N ALA A 40 -1.39 4.22 21.65
CA ALA A 40 -2.26 3.15 21.16
C ALA A 40 -3.44 2.95 22.11
N GLY A 41 -3.18 2.94 23.43
CA GLY A 41 -4.22 2.82 24.44
C GLY A 41 -5.21 3.98 24.47
N GLU A 42 -4.77 5.16 24.06
CA GLU A 42 -5.61 6.36 23.97
C GLU A 42 -6.28 6.53 22.59
N GLY A 43 -6.05 5.60 21.67
CA GLY A 43 -6.65 5.64 20.33
C GLY A 43 -5.98 6.55 19.33
N TRP A 44 -4.86 7.21 19.69
CA TRP A 44 -4.11 8.07 18.77
C TRP A 44 -3.34 7.27 17.73
N GLN A 45 -2.89 6.09 18.11
CA GLN A 45 -2.22 5.15 17.21
C GLN A 45 -3.07 3.90 17.11
N ASP A 46 -3.27 3.39 15.89
CA ASP A 46 -4.09 2.19 15.64
C ASP A 46 -3.58 1.53 14.36
N ASP A 47 -3.06 0.31 14.48
CA ASP A 47 -2.52 -0.44 13.33
C ASP A 47 -3.58 -0.75 12.29
N THR A 48 -4.83 -0.94 12.70
CA THR A 48 -5.93 -1.17 11.75
C THR A 48 -6.18 0.06 10.89
N ARG A 49 -6.30 1.24 11.52
CA ARG A 49 -6.45 2.50 10.78
C ARG A 49 -5.26 2.77 9.87
N PHE A 50 -4.05 2.52 10.39
CA PHE A 50 -2.84 2.67 9.59
C PHE A 50 -2.90 1.78 8.35
N ALA A 51 -3.22 0.50 8.53
CA ALA A 51 -3.24 -0.47 7.44
C ALA A 51 -4.25 -0.08 6.36
N GLU A 52 -5.47 0.30 6.75
CA GLU A 52 -6.50 0.73 5.81
C GLU A 52 -6.09 2.00 5.06
N SER A 53 -5.47 2.95 5.75
CA SER A 53 -4.96 4.18 5.14
C SER A 53 -3.86 3.88 4.13
N LEU A 54 -2.95 2.98 4.46
CA LEU A 54 -1.86 2.59 3.56
C LEU A 54 -2.40 1.94 2.28
N VAL A 55 -3.37 1.03 2.41
CA VAL A 55 -3.99 0.37 1.26
C VAL A 55 -4.58 1.42 0.32
N ARG A 56 -5.37 2.35 0.83
CA ARG A 56 -5.98 3.40 0.02
C ARG A 56 -4.92 4.28 -0.67
N SER A 57 -3.91 4.67 0.07
CA SER A 57 -2.84 5.54 -0.45
C SER A 57 -2.06 4.86 -1.57
N ARG A 58 -1.68 3.61 -1.37
CA ARG A 58 -0.90 2.86 -2.37
C ARG A 58 -1.74 2.53 -3.60
N ALA A 59 -3.01 2.16 -3.41
CA ALA A 59 -3.94 1.93 -4.52
C ALA A 59 -4.08 3.18 -5.38
N ALA A 60 -4.25 4.34 -4.75
CA ALA A 60 -4.36 5.63 -5.45
C ALA A 60 -3.07 5.99 -6.21
N SER A 61 -1.92 5.52 -5.73
CA SER A 61 -0.62 5.76 -6.36
C SER A 61 -0.28 4.73 -7.46
N GLY A 62 -1.18 3.79 -7.74
CA GLY A 62 -0.99 2.82 -8.81
C GLY A 62 -0.27 1.55 -8.42
N TYR A 63 -0.18 1.23 -7.13
CA TYR A 63 0.38 -0.04 -6.66
C TYR A 63 -0.68 -1.12 -6.58
N GLY A 64 -0.28 -2.35 -6.81
CA GLY A 64 -1.16 -3.50 -6.78
C GLY A 64 -1.19 -4.22 -5.43
N PRO A 65 -2.10 -5.19 -5.27
CA PRO A 65 -2.32 -5.86 -3.98
C PRO A 65 -1.11 -6.64 -3.47
N LEU A 66 -0.31 -7.22 -4.34
CA LEU A 66 0.88 -7.98 -3.91
C LEU A 66 1.92 -7.07 -3.26
N HIS A 67 2.14 -5.88 -3.84
CA HIS A 67 3.04 -4.88 -3.27
C HIS A 67 2.52 -4.39 -1.92
N VAL A 68 1.22 -4.07 -1.84
CA VAL A 68 0.61 -3.52 -0.64
C VAL A 68 0.67 -4.54 0.51
N ARG A 69 0.39 -5.81 0.23
CA ARG A 69 0.50 -6.87 1.24
C ARG A 69 1.92 -6.99 1.78
N ALA A 70 2.90 -6.97 0.89
CA ALA A 70 4.31 -7.05 1.29
C ALA A 70 4.71 -5.86 2.16
N GLU A 71 4.29 -4.66 1.78
CA GLU A 71 4.58 -3.44 2.54
C GLU A 71 3.93 -3.49 3.93
N LEU A 72 2.67 -3.91 4.02
CA LEU A 72 1.98 -4.08 5.31
C LEU A 72 2.74 -5.05 6.22
N GLY A 73 3.27 -6.13 5.64
CA GLY A 73 4.08 -7.09 6.40
C GLY A 73 5.33 -6.48 7.01
N THR A 74 5.93 -5.48 6.36
CA THR A 74 7.13 -4.80 6.89
C THR A 74 6.82 -3.95 8.14
N HIS A 75 5.55 -3.64 8.38
CA HIS A 75 5.11 -2.86 9.55
C HIS A 75 4.76 -3.74 10.75
N GLY A 76 5.09 -5.03 10.69
CA GLY A 76 4.88 -5.93 11.81
C GLY A 76 3.44 -6.43 11.97
N LEU A 77 2.59 -6.21 10.97
CA LEU A 77 1.25 -6.76 10.97
C LEU A 77 1.29 -8.24 10.63
N ASP A 78 0.52 -9.05 11.36
CA ASP A 78 0.44 -10.47 11.07
C ASP A 78 -0.45 -10.75 9.84
N ARG A 79 -0.48 -12.00 9.42
CA ARG A 79 -1.21 -12.43 8.23
C ARG A 79 -2.70 -12.07 8.30
N GLU A 80 -3.31 -12.24 9.46
CA GLU A 80 -4.73 -11.94 9.66
C GLU A 80 -5.02 -10.45 9.55
N ALA A 81 -4.17 -9.62 10.17
CA ALA A 81 -4.31 -8.17 10.11
C ALA A 81 -4.14 -7.66 8.67
N VAL A 82 -3.19 -8.22 7.92
CA VAL A 82 -2.99 -7.88 6.51
C VAL A 82 -4.22 -8.26 5.69
N ALA A 83 -4.73 -9.48 5.87
CA ALA A 83 -5.92 -9.94 5.14
C ALA A 83 -7.13 -9.05 5.43
N THR A 84 -7.34 -8.70 6.69
CA THR A 84 -8.46 -7.82 7.09
C THR A 84 -8.36 -6.46 6.42
N ALA A 85 -7.17 -5.86 6.40
CA ALA A 85 -6.96 -4.56 5.76
C ALA A 85 -7.21 -4.63 4.25
N MET A 86 -6.77 -5.70 3.60
CA MET A 86 -6.97 -5.89 2.17
C MET A 86 -8.45 -6.07 1.84
N GLU A 87 -9.19 -6.82 2.66
CA GLU A 87 -10.63 -7.02 2.47
C GLU A 87 -11.45 -5.76 2.71
N ALA A 88 -10.97 -4.88 3.57
CA ALA A 88 -11.65 -3.61 3.86
C ALA A 88 -11.54 -2.60 2.71
N TYR A 89 -10.64 -2.83 1.77
CA TYR A 89 -10.48 -1.94 0.61
C TYR A 89 -11.71 -2.05 -0.30
N GLU A 90 -12.38 -0.92 -0.52
CA GLU A 90 -13.61 -0.86 -1.31
C GLU A 90 -13.39 -0.63 -2.81
N GLY A 91 -12.15 -0.40 -3.23
CA GLY A 91 -11.82 -0.20 -4.63
C GLY A 91 -11.71 -1.50 -5.41
N ASP A 92 -11.41 -1.38 -6.68
CA ASP A 92 -11.27 -2.50 -7.61
C ASP A 92 -9.85 -2.54 -8.17
N TRP A 93 -9.08 -3.54 -7.75
CA TRP A 93 -7.68 -3.70 -8.17
C TRP A 93 -7.54 -3.88 -9.68
N ARG A 94 -8.47 -4.55 -10.32
CA ARG A 94 -8.45 -4.75 -11.78
C ARG A 94 -8.67 -3.44 -12.52
N GLU A 95 -9.63 -2.65 -12.04
CA GLU A 95 -9.88 -1.33 -12.61
C GLU A 95 -8.70 -0.40 -12.38
N ASN A 96 -8.07 -0.47 -11.22
CA ASN A 96 -6.86 0.31 -10.92
C ASN A 96 -5.73 -0.03 -11.91
N ALA A 97 -5.57 -1.30 -12.24
CA ALA A 97 -4.57 -1.73 -13.23
C ALA A 97 -4.88 -1.16 -14.61
N ARG A 98 -6.14 -1.22 -15.03
CA ARG A 98 -6.58 -0.66 -16.31
C ARG A 98 -6.34 0.84 -16.37
N ASP A 99 -6.66 1.55 -15.29
CA ASP A 99 -6.45 3.00 -15.21
C ASP A 99 -4.96 3.36 -15.35
N LEU A 100 -4.08 2.58 -14.73
CA LEU A 100 -2.64 2.80 -14.84
C LEU A 100 -2.17 2.60 -16.27
N VAL A 101 -2.65 1.56 -16.94
CA VAL A 101 -2.32 1.29 -18.35
C VAL A 101 -2.83 2.43 -19.25
N ARG A 102 -4.07 2.86 -19.07
CA ARG A 102 -4.65 3.97 -19.84
C ARG A 102 -3.85 5.26 -19.67
N ARG A 103 -3.46 5.57 -18.46
CA ARG A 103 -2.67 6.80 -18.19
C ARG A 103 -1.29 6.75 -18.81
N ARG A 104 -0.69 5.57 -18.89
CA ARG A 104 0.67 5.42 -19.42
C ARG A 104 0.70 5.19 -20.94
N PHE A 105 -0.28 4.48 -21.50
CA PHE A 105 -0.30 4.06 -22.88
C PHE A 105 -1.46 4.65 -23.71
N GLY A 106 -2.35 5.45 -23.09
CA GLY A 106 -3.50 6.05 -23.75
C GLY A 106 -4.78 5.25 -23.57
N GLU A 107 -5.92 5.87 -23.88
CA GLU A 107 -7.25 5.29 -23.67
C GLU A 107 -7.46 3.96 -24.42
N ALA A 108 -6.89 3.84 -25.60
CA ALA A 108 -7.00 2.61 -26.39
C ALA A 108 -6.15 1.46 -25.82
N GLY A 109 -5.28 1.75 -24.87
CA GLY A 109 -4.39 0.76 -24.29
C GLY A 109 -3.20 0.42 -25.20
N PRO A 110 -2.53 -0.70 -24.94
CA PRO A 110 -1.40 -1.14 -25.75
C PRO A 110 -1.79 -1.39 -27.19
N GLN A 111 -1.04 -0.80 -28.14
CA GLN A 111 -1.36 -0.86 -29.57
C GLN A 111 -0.65 -1.99 -30.30
N ASP A 112 0.40 -2.56 -29.71
CA ASP A 112 1.19 -3.62 -30.30
C ASP A 112 1.80 -4.52 -29.20
N LEU A 113 2.49 -5.57 -29.60
CA LEU A 113 3.08 -6.53 -28.67
C LEU A 113 4.18 -5.92 -27.80
N THR A 114 4.93 -4.95 -28.35
CA THR A 114 5.97 -4.26 -27.59
C THR A 114 5.36 -3.44 -26.46
N GLN A 115 4.31 -2.66 -26.74
CA GLN A 115 3.60 -1.89 -25.72
C GLN A 115 2.92 -2.79 -24.71
N ARG A 116 2.33 -3.91 -25.15
CA ARG A 116 1.72 -4.87 -24.27
C ARG A 116 2.72 -5.44 -23.27
N ARG A 117 3.92 -5.78 -23.75
CA ARG A 117 5.00 -6.28 -22.88
C ARG A 117 5.43 -5.23 -21.87
N LYS A 118 5.58 -3.97 -22.29
CA LYS A 118 5.95 -2.88 -21.39
C LYS A 118 4.86 -2.64 -20.33
N ALA A 119 3.60 -2.70 -20.73
CA ALA A 119 2.48 -2.57 -19.80
C ALA A 119 2.48 -3.71 -18.77
N ALA A 120 2.69 -4.94 -19.22
CA ALA A 120 2.76 -6.10 -18.34
C ALA A 120 3.92 -5.99 -17.34
N GLU A 121 5.08 -5.55 -17.80
CA GLU A 121 6.25 -5.33 -16.93
C GLU A 121 5.97 -4.24 -15.87
N LEU A 122 5.32 -3.15 -16.28
CA LEU A 122 4.93 -2.09 -15.36
C LEU A 122 4.02 -2.63 -14.26
N LEU A 123 2.96 -3.34 -14.65
CA LEU A 123 2.01 -3.90 -13.69
C LEU A 123 2.65 -4.93 -12.75
N ALA A 124 3.55 -5.75 -13.28
CA ALA A 124 4.28 -6.72 -12.47
C ALA A 124 5.13 -6.01 -11.40
N ARG A 125 5.85 -4.95 -11.80
CA ARG A 125 6.68 -4.16 -10.87
C ARG A 125 5.84 -3.47 -9.81
N ARG A 126 4.61 -3.06 -10.17
CA ARG A 126 3.69 -2.39 -9.24
C ARG A 126 2.95 -3.36 -8.33
N GLY A 127 3.10 -4.66 -8.53
CA GLY A 127 2.56 -5.68 -7.63
C GLY A 127 1.18 -6.20 -7.99
N PHE A 128 0.81 -6.20 -9.25
CA PHE A 128 -0.44 -6.83 -9.72
C PHE A 128 -0.17 -8.29 -10.06
N ASP A 129 -1.20 -9.14 -9.90
CA ASP A 129 -1.08 -10.57 -10.19
C ASP A 129 -1.21 -10.87 -11.70
N ALA A 130 -0.86 -12.10 -12.08
CA ALA A 130 -0.83 -12.50 -13.49
C ALA A 130 -2.19 -12.39 -14.17
N ASP A 131 -3.27 -12.74 -13.49
CA ASP A 131 -4.63 -12.65 -14.07
C ASP A 131 -5.03 -11.22 -14.33
N THR A 132 -4.75 -10.32 -13.38
CA THR A 132 -5.01 -8.89 -13.53
C THR A 132 -4.18 -8.31 -14.66
N ILE A 133 -2.91 -8.69 -14.74
CA ILE A 133 -2.01 -8.22 -15.81
C ILE A 133 -2.55 -8.64 -17.17
N ARG A 134 -2.95 -9.91 -17.34
CA ARG A 134 -3.51 -10.38 -18.61
C ARG A 134 -4.75 -9.61 -19.00
N ALA A 135 -5.66 -9.40 -18.03
CA ALA A 135 -6.90 -8.67 -18.29
C ALA A 135 -6.66 -7.20 -18.67
N ALA A 136 -5.70 -6.54 -18.01
CA ALA A 136 -5.42 -5.12 -18.21
C ALA A 136 -4.57 -4.83 -19.45
N THR A 137 -3.80 -5.81 -19.92
CA THR A 137 -2.92 -5.66 -21.06
C THR A 137 -3.43 -6.38 -22.31
N ARG A 138 -4.69 -6.80 -22.28
CA ARG A 138 -5.30 -7.49 -23.40
C ARG A 138 -5.17 -6.67 -24.66
N PHE A 139 -4.55 -7.27 -25.64
CA PHE A 139 -4.40 -6.71 -26.98
C PHE A 139 -5.26 -7.55 -27.90
N ASP A 140 -6.35 -6.97 -28.38
CA ASP A 140 -7.28 -7.69 -29.23
C ASP A 140 -7.15 -7.16 -30.64
N ALA A 141 -6.45 -7.93 -31.45
CA ALA A 141 -6.15 -7.55 -32.83
C ALA A 141 -7.41 -7.56 -33.72
N ASP A 142 -8.49 -8.19 -33.20
CA ASP A 142 -9.75 -8.34 -33.94
C ASP A 142 -10.75 -7.23 -33.59
N ASP A 143 -10.40 -6.37 -32.65
CA ASP A 143 -11.20 -5.19 -32.31
C ASP A 143 -10.64 -3.98 -33.09
#